data_eaa816d336fe3feb8f2ea68d3db09acc
#
_entry.id   eaa816d336fe3feb8f2ea68d3db09acc
#
_cell.length_a   1.000
_cell.length_b   1.000
_cell.length_c   1.000
_cell.angle_alpha   90.00
_cell.angle_beta   90.00
_cell.angle_gamma   90.00
#
_symmetry.space_group_name_H-M   'P 1'
#
loop_
_entity.id
_entity.type
_entity.pdbx_description
1 polymer ?
#
loop_
_entity_poly.entity_id
_entity_poly.type
_entity_poly.pdbx_seq_one_letter_code
_entity_poly.pdbx_strand_id
1 'polypeptide(L)'
;MCGIVGYVGRRPAYVVVMDALRRMEYRGYDSSGIALVDGGTLTVRRRAGRLANLEEAVAEMPSTALSGTTGLGHTRWATHGRPTDRNAHPHRDAAGKIAVVHNGIIENFAVLRRELETAGVEFASDTDTEVAAHLVARAYRHGETADDFVGSVLAVLRRLEGHFTLVFANADDPGTLVAGRXXXXXPAVPRPWCWASATTRCSSVPTWPRLSSTPGKRSSSARTRRW
;
A
#
# COMPACT_ATOMS: atom_id res chain seq x y z
N MET A 1 5.74 15.08 -3.64
CA MET A 1 4.48 14.32 -3.91
C MET A 1 4.69 12.85 -3.64
N CYS A 2 3.81 12.22 -2.87
CA CYS A 2 3.99 10.82 -2.48
C CYS A 2 3.83 9.86 -3.67
N GLY A 3 4.59 8.76 -3.64
CA GLY A 3 4.50 7.69 -4.63
C GLY A 3 4.33 6.34 -3.97
N ILE A 4 3.47 5.50 -4.52
CA ILE A 4 3.24 4.12 -4.06
C ILE A 4 3.67 3.15 -5.16
N VAL A 5 4.38 2.11 -4.76
CA VAL A 5 4.71 0.96 -5.61
C VAL A 5 4.23 -0.31 -4.92
N GLY A 6 3.57 -1.18 -5.66
CA GLY A 6 3.24 -2.53 -5.22
C GLY A 6 3.71 -3.52 -6.28
N TYR A 7 4.31 -4.61 -5.87
CA TYR A 7 4.78 -5.64 -6.77
C TYR A 7 4.51 -7.03 -6.21
N VAL A 8 3.95 -7.89 -7.03
CA VAL A 8 3.82 -9.33 -6.80
C VAL A 8 4.26 -10.01 -8.09
N GLY A 9 5.21 -10.91 -8.03
CA GLY A 9 5.72 -11.51 -9.26
C GLY A 9 6.72 -12.63 -9.03
N ARG A 10 7.60 -12.85 -10.02
CA ARG A 10 8.59 -13.93 -9.99
C ARG A 10 10.01 -13.45 -9.71
N ARG A 11 10.24 -12.14 -9.85
CA ARG A 11 11.56 -11.54 -9.60
C ARG A 11 11.65 -11.10 -8.15
N PRO A 12 12.85 -11.00 -7.59
CA PRO A 12 13.00 -10.39 -6.26
C PRO A 12 12.35 -9.01 -6.23
N ALA A 13 11.41 -8.83 -5.30
CA ALA A 13 10.58 -7.62 -5.25
C ALA A 13 11.41 -6.37 -5.00
N TYR A 14 12.51 -6.49 -4.21
CA TYR A 14 13.33 -5.32 -3.90
C TYR A 14 13.90 -4.67 -5.18
N VAL A 15 14.30 -5.47 -6.17
CA VAL A 15 14.86 -4.95 -7.43
C VAL A 15 13.82 -4.10 -8.16
N VAL A 16 12.60 -4.64 -8.29
CA VAL A 16 11.52 -3.98 -9.02
C VAL A 16 11.04 -2.73 -8.27
N VAL A 17 10.87 -2.86 -6.95
CA VAL A 17 10.38 -1.76 -6.11
C VAL A 17 11.40 -0.62 -6.06
N MET A 18 12.70 -0.93 -5.84
CA MET A 18 13.74 0.11 -5.80
C MET A 18 13.87 0.83 -7.14
N ASP A 19 13.83 0.09 -8.28
CA ASP A 19 13.87 0.72 -9.60
C ASP A 19 12.67 1.67 -9.80
N ALA A 20 11.49 1.27 -9.36
CA ALA A 20 10.30 2.11 -9.46
C ALA A 20 10.41 3.37 -8.57
N LEU A 21 10.97 3.23 -7.35
CA LEU A 21 11.19 4.37 -6.45
C LEU A 21 12.17 5.38 -7.07
N ARG A 22 13.27 4.90 -7.69
CA ARG A 22 14.23 5.77 -8.42
C ARG A 22 13.52 6.59 -9.49
N ARG A 23 12.63 5.97 -10.24
CA ARG A 23 11.87 6.65 -11.32
C ARG A 23 10.90 7.70 -10.78
N MET A 24 10.58 7.66 -9.48
CA MET A 24 9.67 8.62 -8.86
C MET A 24 10.38 9.76 -8.11
N GLU A 25 11.71 9.74 -8.01
CA GLU A 25 12.49 10.75 -7.29
C GLU A 25 12.22 12.17 -7.76
N TYR A 26 11.99 12.36 -9.05
CA TYR A 26 11.75 13.67 -9.65
C TYR A 26 10.55 14.41 -9.03
N ARG A 27 9.66 13.69 -8.36
CA ARG A 27 8.45 14.26 -7.73
C ARG A 27 8.72 15.04 -6.44
N GLY A 28 9.92 14.87 -5.86
CA GLY A 28 10.23 15.39 -4.53
C GLY A 28 9.57 14.55 -3.43
N TYR A 29 10.34 14.29 -2.36
CA TYR A 29 9.91 13.50 -1.21
C TYR A 29 10.85 13.83 -0.04
N ASP A 30 10.46 13.44 1.18
CA ASP A 30 11.27 13.68 2.39
C ASP A 30 11.70 12.39 3.09
N SER A 31 11.12 11.28 2.69
CA SER A 31 11.46 9.98 3.25
C SER A 31 11.00 8.88 2.27
N SER A 32 11.61 7.70 2.40
CA SER A 32 11.27 6.56 1.55
C SER A 32 11.42 5.25 2.32
N GLY A 33 10.80 4.20 1.80
CA GLY A 33 10.96 2.88 2.39
C GLY A 33 10.34 1.78 1.57
N ILE A 34 10.70 0.56 1.96
CA ILE A 34 10.20 -0.66 1.33
C ILE A 34 9.74 -1.66 2.39
N ALA A 35 8.81 -2.51 2.00
CA ALA A 35 8.42 -3.71 2.73
C ALA A 35 8.52 -4.89 1.77
N LEU A 36 9.11 -5.98 2.22
CA LEU A 36 9.31 -7.20 1.44
C LEU A 36 8.71 -8.38 2.21
N VAL A 37 8.00 -9.24 1.49
CA VAL A 37 7.39 -10.45 2.07
C VAL A 37 8.09 -11.67 1.48
N ASP A 38 8.57 -12.53 2.36
CA ASP A 38 9.20 -13.79 2.02
C ASP A 38 8.96 -14.85 3.10
N GLY A 39 8.45 -16.01 2.72
CA GLY A 39 8.32 -17.17 3.60
C GLY A 39 7.61 -16.90 4.94
N GLY A 40 6.56 -16.08 4.93
CA GLY A 40 5.84 -15.76 6.17
C GLY A 40 6.50 -14.67 7.02
N THR A 41 7.53 -14.02 6.47
CA THR A 41 8.27 -12.94 7.13
C THR A 41 8.06 -11.62 6.38
N LEU A 42 7.82 -10.56 7.13
CA LEU A 42 7.72 -9.21 6.60
C LEU A 42 8.93 -8.39 7.07
N THR A 43 9.74 -7.95 6.13
CA THR A 43 10.90 -7.09 6.41
C THR A 43 10.62 -5.67 5.92
N VAL A 44 10.84 -4.68 6.80
CA VAL A 44 10.63 -3.27 6.47
C VAL A 44 11.94 -2.50 6.63
N ARG A 45 12.27 -1.65 5.66
CA ARG A 45 13.36 -0.66 5.75
C ARG A 45 12.83 0.71 5.35
N ARG A 46 13.18 1.70 6.16
CA ARG A 46 12.71 3.08 5.98
C ARG A 46 13.82 4.04 6.30
N ARG A 47 13.91 5.15 5.54
CA ARG A 47 14.89 6.21 5.80
C ARG A 47 14.30 7.58 5.47
N ALA A 48 14.58 8.52 6.33
CA ALA A 48 14.35 9.94 6.07
C ALA A 48 15.42 10.45 5.09
N GLY A 49 15.07 11.45 4.31
CA GLY A 49 15.99 12.07 3.35
C GLY A 49 15.96 11.41 1.97
N ARG A 50 17.12 11.40 1.34
CA ARG A 50 17.27 10.93 -0.04
C ARG A 50 17.13 9.41 -0.17
N LEU A 51 16.73 8.97 -1.35
CA LEU A 51 16.58 7.53 -1.65
C LEU A 51 17.90 6.77 -1.47
N ALA A 52 19.03 7.44 -1.68
CA ALA A 52 20.35 6.86 -1.44
C ALA A 52 20.48 6.33 0.00
N ASN A 53 19.90 7.03 0.99
CA ASN A 53 19.94 6.57 2.40
C ASN A 53 19.20 5.23 2.55
N LEU A 54 18.10 5.06 1.83
CA LEU A 54 17.36 3.80 1.81
C LEU A 54 18.15 2.71 1.08
N GLU A 55 18.80 3.06 -0.03
CA GLU A 55 19.64 2.14 -0.80
C GLU A 55 20.77 1.57 0.06
N GLU A 56 21.45 2.43 0.82
CA GLU A 56 22.49 2.01 1.77
C GLU A 56 21.92 1.04 2.81
N ALA A 57 20.77 1.39 3.42
CA ALA A 57 20.14 0.54 4.43
C ALA A 57 19.66 -0.81 3.86
N VAL A 58 19.28 -0.85 2.59
CA VAL A 58 18.90 -2.09 1.90
C VAL A 58 20.13 -2.94 1.56
N ALA A 59 21.23 -2.29 1.18
CA ALA A 59 22.50 -3.00 0.89
C ALA A 59 23.07 -3.71 2.12
N GLU A 60 22.75 -3.24 3.33
CA GLU A 60 23.15 -3.87 4.59
C GLU A 60 22.28 -5.08 4.97
N MET A 61 21.18 -5.32 4.25
CA MET A 61 20.27 -6.43 4.57
C MET A 61 20.84 -7.77 4.10
N PRO A 62 20.61 -8.83 4.87
CA PRO A 62 21.02 -10.17 4.40
C PRO A 62 20.27 -10.55 3.12
N SER A 63 20.92 -11.28 2.23
CA SER A 63 20.34 -11.70 0.95
C SER A 63 19.02 -12.46 1.12
N THR A 64 18.88 -13.20 2.22
CA THR A 64 17.65 -13.92 2.56
C THR A 64 16.45 -12.98 2.75
N ALA A 65 16.68 -11.76 3.26
CA ALA A 65 15.60 -10.79 3.43
C ALA A 65 15.23 -10.09 2.12
N LEU A 66 16.05 -10.27 1.07
CA LEU A 66 15.84 -9.66 -0.24
C LEU A 66 15.25 -10.64 -1.27
N SER A 67 15.07 -11.92 -0.90
CA SER A 67 14.60 -12.97 -1.82
C SER A 67 13.09 -12.89 -2.11
N GLY A 68 12.32 -12.20 -1.24
CA GLY A 68 10.88 -12.10 -1.36
C GLY A 68 10.41 -11.59 -2.73
N THR A 69 9.30 -12.15 -3.21
CA THR A 69 8.74 -11.83 -4.52
C THR A 69 7.53 -10.89 -4.44
N THR A 70 7.17 -10.48 -3.22
CA THR A 70 6.10 -9.49 -2.98
C THR A 70 6.70 -8.32 -2.21
N GLY A 71 6.36 -7.11 -2.64
CA GLY A 71 6.88 -5.92 -1.99
C GLY A 71 6.05 -4.67 -2.19
N LEU A 72 6.19 -3.77 -1.22
CA LEU A 72 5.65 -2.42 -1.26
C LEU A 72 6.80 -1.42 -1.23
N GLY A 73 6.64 -0.30 -1.91
CA GLY A 73 7.57 0.81 -1.84
C GLY A 73 6.81 2.12 -1.72
N HIS A 74 7.45 3.08 -1.07
CA HIS A 74 6.85 4.39 -0.87
C HIS A 74 7.89 5.49 -0.88
N THR A 75 7.57 6.61 -1.55
CA THR A 75 8.24 7.90 -1.34
C THR A 75 7.22 8.83 -0.69
N ARG A 76 7.56 9.37 0.47
CA ARG A 76 6.65 10.17 1.30
C ARG A 76 6.96 11.64 1.21
N TRP A 77 5.92 12.46 1.17
CA TRP A 77 5.97 13.89 1.44
C TRP A 77 5.12 14.10 2.69
N ALA A 78 5.74 14.48 3.80
CA ALA A 78 5.09 14.48 5.09
C ALA A 78 3.88 15.42 5.18
N THR A 79 2.77 14.88 5.65
CA THR A 79 1.55 15.63 5.98
C THR A 79 1.27 15.54 7.49
N HIS A 80 1.37 14.34 8.06
CA HIS A 80 1.25 14.09 9.51
C HIS A 80 2.51 13.42 10.04
N GLY A 81 3.10 14.01 11.08
CA GLY A 81 4.35 13.53 11.67
C GLY A 81 5.58 14.01 10.90
N ARG A 82 6.62 14.37 11.62
CA ARG A 82 7.89 14.87 11.05
C ARG A 82 8.54 13.84 10.12
N PRO A 83 9.35 14.27 9.14
CA PRO A 83 10.07 13.33 8.27
C PRO A 83 11.24 12.68 9.04
N THR A 84 10.93 11.56 9.65
CA THR A 84 11.88 10.72 10.41
C THR A 84 11.76 9.28 9.93
N ASP A 85 12.72 8.44 10.23
CA ASP A 85 12.69 7.02 9.90
C ASP A 85 11.43 6.33 10.47
N ARG A 86 11.04 6.70 11.71
CA ARG A 86 9.86 6.10 12.36
C ARG A 86 8.56 6.47 11.68
N ASN A 87 8.50 7.65 11.06
CA ASN A 87 7.29 8.17 10.39
C ASN A 87 7.28 7.92 8.88
N ALA A 88 8.36 7.37 8.31
CA ALA A 88 8.42 6.97 6.92
C ALA A 88 7.57 5.71 6.68
N HIS A 89 7.02 5.59 5.49
CA HIS A 89 6.26 4.38 5.07
C HIS A 89 7.19 3.34 4.47
N PRO A 90 6.83 2.05 4.51
CA PRO A 90 5.59 1.43 5.02
C PRO A 90 5.53 1.38 6.54
N HIS A 91 4.31 1.44 7.11
CA HIS A 91 4.06 1.11 8.51
C HIS A 91 3.67 -0.37 8.64
N ARG A 92 3.84 -0.91 9.84
CA ARG A 92 3.47 -2.31 10.10
C ARG A 92 2.70 -2.43 11.42
N ASP A 93 1.98 -3.53 11.58
CA ASP A 93 1.33 -3.87 12.84
C ASP A 93 2.35 -4.32 13.89
N ALA A 94 1.93 -4.43 15.15
CA ALA A 94 2.80 -4.80 16.27
C ALA A 94 3.45 -6.18 16.11
N ALA A 95 2.76 -7.13 15.47
CA ALA A 95 3.32 -8.47 15.22
C ALA A 95 4.23 -8.52 13.98
N GLY A 96 4.30 -7.43 13.21
CA GLY A 96 5.14 -7.36 12.02
C GLY A 96 4.65 -8.24 10.88
N LYS A 97 3.35 -8.47 10.77
CA LYS A 97 2.76 -9.32 9.73
C LYS A 97 2.07 -8.53 8.63
N ILE A 98 1.48 -7.40 8.97
CA ILE A 98 0.75 -6.54 8.02
C ILE A 98 1.57 -5.28 7.76
N ALA A 99 1.83 -4.97 6.50
CA ALA A 99 2.44 -3.70 6.09
C ALA A 99 1.43 -2.86 5.31
N VAL A 100 1.54 -1.54 5.46
CA VAL A 100 0.69 -0.60 4.71
C VAL A 100 1.50 0.61 4.24
N VAL A 101 1.20 1.05 3.01
CA VAL A 101 1.64 2.34 2.48
C VAL A 101 0.41 3.19 2.17
N HIS A 102 0.55 4.51 2.30
CA HIS A 102 -0.58 5.43 2.26
C HIS A 102 -0.22 6.73 1.56
N ASN A 103 -1.12 7.18 0.68
CA ASN A 103 -1.15 8.54 0.15
C ASN A 103 -2.49 9.16 0.52
N GLY A 104 -2.47 10.29 1.21
CA GLY A 104 -3.67 11.00 1.61
C GLY A 104 -3.76 11.26 3.10
N ILE A 105 -4.98 11.32 3.63
CA ILE A 105 -5.25 11.61 5.04
C ILE A 105 -6.42 10.73 5.50
N ILE A 106 -6.22 10.05 6.65
CA ILE A 106 -7.29 9.34 7.36
C ILE A 106 -7.81 10.31 8.44
N GLU A 107 -8.96 10.94 8.16
CA GLU A 107 -9.47 12.03 9.00
C GLU A 107 -9.90 11.58 10.40
N ASN A 108 -10.45 10.38 10.50
CA ASN A 108 -10.88 9.84 11.79
C ASN A 108 -9.80 9.05 12.54
N PHE A 109 -8.51 9.20 12.14
CA PHE A 109 -7.42 8.40 12.72
C PHE A 109 -7.30 8.55 14.24
N ALA A 110 -7.55 9.75 14.78
CA ALA A 110 -7.40 10.01 16.22
C ALA A 110 -8.37 9.19 17.06
N VAL A 111 -9.60 9.01 16.58
CA VAL A 111 -10.61 8.18 17.25
C VAL A 111 -10.20 6.70 17.20
N LEU A 112 -9.81 6.25 16.01
CA LEU A 112 -9.40 4.86 15.78
C LEU A 112 -8.12 4.51 16.56
N ARG A 113 -7.18 5.46 16.65
CA ARG A 113 -5.95 5.30 17.42
C ARG A 113 -6.27 5.11 18.90
N ARG A 114 -7.15 5.96 19.46
CA ARG A 114 -7.57 5.86 20.86
C ARG A 114 -8.25 4.53 21.17
N GLU A 115 -9.09 4.04 20.25
CA GLU A 115 -9.72 2.71 20.35
C GLU A 115 -8.64 1.61 20.47
N LEU A 116 -7.64 1.66 19.60
CA LEU A 116 -6.55 0.68 19.58
C LEU A 116 -5.66 0.78 20.82
N GLU A 117 -5.33 2.00 21.26
CA GLU A 117 -4.55 2.22 22.49
C GLU A 117 -5.29 1.68 23.72
N THR A 118 -6.61 1.88 23.80
CA THR A 118 -7.45 1.32 24.86
C THR A 118 -7.43 -0.22 24.83
N ALA A 119 -7.28 -0.81 23.65
CA ALA A 119 -7.13 -2.26 23.48
C ALA A 119 -5.69 -2.75 23.68
N GLY A 120 -4.77 -1.89 24.13
CA GLY A 120 -3.39 -2.25 24.45
C GLY A 120 -2.42 -2.21 23.28
N VAL A 121 -2.79 -1.59 22.17
CA VAL A 121 -1.88 -1.47 21.01
C VAL A 121 -0.92 -0.29 21.22
N GLU A 122 0.37 -0.56 21.10
CA GLU A 122 1.41 0.46 21.13
C GLU A 122 1.73 0.91 19.71
N PHE A 123 1.86 2.21 19.52
CA PHE A 123 2.17 2.82 18.22
C PHE A 123 3.65 3.20 18.13
N ALA A 124 4.27 2.80 17.03
CA ALA A 124 5.68 3.12 16.76
C ALA A 124 5.85 4.48 16.08
N SER A 125 4.80 5.04 15.48
CA SER A 125 4.87 6.29 14.74
C SER A 125 3.81 7.31 15.16
N ASP A 126 3.96 8.53 14.65
CA ASP A 126 3.02 9.62 14.88
C ASP A 126 2.02 9.77 13.71
N THR A 127 2.08 8.88 12.71
CA THR A 127 1.29 9.01 11.48
C THR A 127 -0.15 8.48 11.66
N ASP A 128 -1.04 8.98 10.84
CA ASP A 128 -2.41 8.47 10.71
C ASP A 128 -2.44 7.06 10.09
N THR A 129 -1.43 6.71 9.33
CA THR A 129 -1.36 5.49 8.53
C THR A 129 -1.24 4.22 9.36
N GLU A 130 -0.47 4.26 10.45
CA GLU A 130 -0.20 3.07 11.27
C GLU A 130 -1.48 2.45 11.86
N VAL A 131 -2.48 3.30 12.11
CA VAL A 131 -3.82 2.86 12.57
C VAL A 131 -4.38 1.78 11.64
N ALA A 132 -4.23 1.97 10.33
CA ALA A 132 -4.78 1.03 9.34
C ALA A 132 -4.10 -0.34 9.42
N ALA A 133 -2.78 -0.39 9.67
CA ALA A 133 -2.07 -1.68 9.84
C ALA A 133 -2.60 -2.46 11.04
N HIS A 134 -2.76 -1.78 12.17
CA HIS A 134 -3.25 -2.40 13.41
C HIS A 134 -4.71 -2.86 13.29
N LEU A 135 -5.57 -2.06 12.64
CA LEU A 135 -6.97 -2.43 12.42
C LEU A 135 -7.07 -3.69 11.55
N VAL A 136 -6.31 -3.74 10.45
CA VAL A 136 -6.32 -4.93 9.56
C VAL A 136 -5.78 -6.15 10.31
N ALA A 137 -4.69 -6.00 11.07
CA ALA A 137 -4.13 -7.10 11.85
C ALA A 137 -5.14 -7.64 12.88
N ARG A 138 -5.89 -6.74 13.53
CA ARG A 138 -6.93 -7.13 14.50
C ARG A 138 -8.09 -7.87 13.82
N ALA A 139 -8.57 -7.34 12.68
CA ALA A 139 -9.64 -7.97 11.91
C ALA A 139 -9.23 -9.35 11.40
N TYR A 140 -8.00 -9.47 10.92
CA TYR A 140 -7.43 -10.70 10.35
C TYR A 140 -7.26 -11.80 11.42
N ARG A 141 -6.86 -11.43 12.65
CA ARG A 141 -6.60 -12.43 13.70
C ARG A 141 -7.83 -12.76 14.54
N HIS A 142 -8.70 -11.81 14.77
CA HIS A 142 -9.73 -11.91 15.80
C HIS A 142 -11.12 -11.45 15.35
N GLY A 143 -11.26 -10.99 14.12
CA GLY A 143 -12.52 -10.44 13.61
C GLY A 143 -13.38 -11.48 12.91
N GLU A 144 -14.52 -11.04 12.41
CA GLU A 144 -15.40 -11.86 11.55
C GLU A 144 -14.73 -12.27 10.24
N THR A 145 -13.62 -11.60 9.89
CA THR A 145 -12.81 -11.88 8.70
C THR A 145 -11.49 -12.57 9.06
N ALA A 146 -11.48 -13.32 10.16
CA ALA A 146 -10.27 -14.05 10.58
C ALA A 146 -9.78 -14.96 9.44
N ASP A 147 -8.46 -14.91 9.21
CA ASP A 147 -7.76 -15.64 8.14
C ASP A 147 -8.17 -15.24 6.70
N ASP A 148 -9.04 -14.24 6.54
CA ASP A 148 -9.37 -13.64 5.23
C ASP A 148 -8.72 -12.25 5.14
N PHE A 149 -7.56 -12.19 4.51
CA PHE A 149 -6.81 -10.93 4.38
C PHE A 149 -7.60 -9.87 3.58
N VAL A 150 -8.19 -10.29 2.47
CA VAL A 150 -8.96 -9.38 1.61
C VAL A 150 -10.19 -8.85 2.37
N GLY A 151 -10.95 -9.75 3.00
CA GLY A 151 -12.12 -9.39 3.81
C GLY A 151 -11.75 -8.44 4.94
N SER A 152 -10.62 -8.70 5.62
CA SER A 152 -10.14 -7.86 6.72
C SER A 152 -9.82 -6.43 6.26
N VAL A 153 -9.13 -6.31 5.12
CA VAL A 153 -8.84 -4.99 4.55
C VAL A 153 -10.15 -4.28 4.18
N LEU A 154 -11.08 -4.98 3.51
CA LEU A 154 -12.37 -4.39 3.11
C LEU A 154 -13.19 -3.93 4.32
N ALA A 155 -13.21 -4.71 5.39
CA ALA A 155 -13.90 -4.35 6.64
C ALA A 155 -13.31 -3.06 7.25
N VAL A 156 -11.98 -2.97 7.26
CA VAL A 156 -11.28 -1.79 7.79
C VAL A 156 -11.52 -0.56 6.91
N LEU A 157 -11.44 -0.71 5.59
CA LEU A 157 -11.63 0.41 4.67
C LEU A 157 -13.01 1.07 4.83
N ARG A 158 -14.04 0.31 5.23
CA ARG A 158 -15.39 0.85 5.51
C ARG A 158 -15.44 1.70 6.78
N ARG A 159 -14.47 1.55 7.67
CA ARG A 159 -14.36 2.31 8.92
C ARG A 159 -13.56 3.59 8.77
N LEU A 160 -12.71 3.68 7.72
CA LEU A 160 -11.84 4.83 7.53
C LEU A 160 -12.60 5.97 6.84
N GLU A 161 -12.38 7.19 7.32
CA GLU A 161 -12.92 8.42 6.74
C GLU A 161 -11.78 9.27 6.20
N GLY A 162 -12.03 9.98 5.08
CA GLY A 162 -11.05 10.88 4.49
C GLY A 162 -10.74 10.61 3.03
N HIS A 163 -9.63 11.16 2.58
CA HIS A 163 -9.15 11.03 1.21
C HIS A 163 -7.85 10.24 1.21
N PHE A 164 -7.88 9.01 0.76
CA PHE A 164 -6.71 8.16 0.87
C PHE A 164 -6.60 7.13 -0.25
N THR A 165 -5.38 6.69 -0.47
CA THR A 165 -5.04 5.47 -1.22
C THR A 165 -4.12 4.64 -0.32
N LEU A 166 -4.54 3.43 0.00
CA LEU A 166 -3.82 2.50 0.86
C LEU A 166 -3.48 1.24 0.06
N VAL A 167 -2.29 0.69 0.29
CA VAL A 167 -1.94 -0.65 -0.23
C VAL A 167 -1.34 -1.46 0.91
N PHE A 168 -1.86 -2.66 1.07
CA PHE A 168 -1.51 -3.58 2.15
C PHE A 168 -0.82 -4.82 1.61
N ALA A 169 0.11 -5.36 2.41
CA ALA A 169 0.74 -6.66 2.23
C ALA A 169 0.63 -7.45 3.53
N ASN A 170 0.53 -8.77 3.44
CA ASN A 170 0.45 -9.67 4.58
C ASN A 170 1.53 -10.74 4.43
N ALA A 171 2.33 -10.95 5.48
CA ALA A 171 3.36 -11.99 5.53
C ALA A 171 2.76 -13.39 5.37
N ASP A 172 1.55 -13.61 5.88
CA ASP A 172 0.89 -14.91 5.85
C ASP A 172 0.17 -15.17 4.51
N ASP A 173 0.07 -14.15 3.65
CA ASP A 173 -0.48 -14.27 2.28
C ASP A 173 0.46 -13.56 1.28
N PRO A 174 1.66 -14.15 1.05
CA PRO A 174 2.70 -13.46 0.28
C PRO A 174 2.39 -13.25 -1.21
N GLY A 175 1.35 -13.89 -1.73
CA GLY A 175 0.94 -13.74 -3.13
C GLY A 175 -0.06 -12.61 -3.37
N THR A 176 -0.44 -11.87 -2.33
CA THR A 176 -1.56 -10.91 -2.41
C THR A 176 -1.16 -9.53 -1.94
N LEU A 177 -1.52 -8.52 -2.72
CA LEU A 177 -1.57 -7.12 -2.30
C LEU A 177 -3.01 -6.64 -2.40
N VAL A 178 -3.47 -5.94 -1.37
CA VAL A 178 -4.84 -5.38 -1.38
C VAL A 178 -4.75 -3.86 -1.39
N ALA A 179 -5.35 -3.24 -2.40
CA ALA A 179 -5.36 -1.78 -2.53
C ALA A 179 -6.77 -1.22 -2.33
N GLY A 180 -6.87 -0.10 -1.60
CA GLY A 180 -8.13 0.60 -1.39
C GLY A 180 -7.97 2.10 -1.58
N ARG A 181 -9.00 2.71 -2.13
CA ARG A 181 -9.00 4.15 -2.32
C ARG A 181 -10.38 4.76 -1.98
N UNK A 182 -10.41 5.81 -1.30
CA UNK A 182 -11.56 6.52 -1.01
C UNK A 182 -11.33 7.87 -1.55
N UNK A 183 -12.01 8.25 -2.16
CA UNK A 183 -11.93 9.55 -2.64
C UNK A 183 -13.17 10.18 -2.16
N UNK A 184 -13.12 10.81 -1.44
CA UNK A 184 -14.14 11.42 -0.88
C UNK A 184 -15.21 11.71 -1.74
N UNK A 185 -15.57 11.58 -1.59
CA UNK A 185 -16.54 11.95 -2.00
C UNK A 185 -17.79 12.26 -1.98
N UNK A 186 -18.15 11.86 -2.43
CA UNK A 186 -19.14 11.98 -2.42
C UNK A 186 -19.74 11.28 -1.58
N PRO A 187 -20.70 11.70 -0.86
CA PRO A 187 -21.40 10.84 0.08
C PRO A 187 -22.22 9.76 -0.66
N ALA A 188 -22.15 8.58 -0.19
CA ALA A 188 -23.11 7.50 -0.41
C ALA A 188 -22.91 6.51 -1.58
N VAL A 189 -21.78 6.47 -2.28
CA VAL A 189 -21.54 5.28 -3.13
C VAL A 189 -20.18 4.69 -2.81
N PRO A 190 -20.11 3.47 -2.26
CA PRO A 190 -18.82 2.80 -2.06
C PRO A 190 -18.15 2.63 -3.43
N ARG A 191 -17.01 3.28 -3.61
CA ARG A 191 -16.26 3.08 -4.86
C ARG A 191 -15.62 1.69 -4.85
N PRO A 192 -15.58 1.02 -5.99
CA PRO A 192 -15.08 -0.35 -6.03
C PRO A 192 -13.60 -0.42 -5.66
N TRP A 193 -13.29 -1.39 -4.88
CA TRP A 193 -11.93 -1.72 -4.45
C TRP A 193 -11.32 -2.70 -5.44
N CYS A 194 -10.05 -2.54 -5.71
CA CYS A 194 -9.31 -3.45 -6.58
C CYS A 194 -8.23 -4.17 -5.75
N TRP A 195 -8.15 -5.47 -5.90
CA TRP A 195 -7.07 -6.27 -5.35
C TRP A 195 -6.41 -7.07 -6.47
N ALA A 196 -5.16 -7.42 -6.28
CA ALA A 196 -4.42 -8.22 -7.25
C ALA A 196 -3.54 -9.25 -6.57
N SER A 197 -3.49 -10.43 -7.14
CA SER A 197 -2.60 -11.50 -6.70
C SER A 197 -1.62 -11.88 -7.83
N ALA A 198 -0.56 -12.59 -7.48
CA ALA A 198 0.46 -13.01 -8.44
C ALA A 198 -0.09 -13.91 -9.56
N THR A 199 -1.21 -14.57 -9.31
CA THR A 199 -1.81 -15.52 -10.23
C THR A 199 -3.01 -14.97 -11.00
N THR A 200 -3.45 -13.75 -10.70
CA THR A 200 -4.73 -13.27 -11.20
C THR A 200 -4.69 -11.80 -11.62
N ARG A 201 -5.39 -11.52 -12.69
CA ARG A 201 -5.71 -10.14 -13.10
C ARG A 201 -6.51 -9.45 -11.99
N CYS A 202 -6.41 -8.13 -11.93
CA CYS A 202 -7.16 -7.33 -10.95
C CYS A 202 -8.62 -7.77 -10.91
N SER A 203 -9.06 -8.23 -9.75
CA SER A 203 -10.45 -8.64 -9.53
C SER A 203 -11.19 -7.49 -8.87
N SER A 204 -12.21 -6.99 -9.53
CA SER A 204 -13.08 -5.97 -8.95
C SER A 204 -14.26 -6.63 -8.27
N VAL A 205 -14.69 -6.10 -7.14
CA VAL A 205 -15.95 -6.48 -6.51
C VAL A 205 -17.09 -6.16 -7.49
N PRO A 206 -18.12 -7.01 -7.61
CA PRO A 206 -19.03 -7.00 -8.77
C PRO A 206 -20.01 -5.84 -8.80
N THR A 207 -19.60 -4.69 -9.30
CA THR A 207 -20.48 -3.61 -9.72
C THR A 207 -19.84 -2.71 -10.78
N TRP A 208 -18.77 -3.17 -11.40
CA TRP A 208 -18.09 -2.36 -12.42
C TRP A 208 -18.31 -2.96 -13.80
N PRO A 209 -18.76 -2.18 -14.80
CA PRO A 209 -18.81 -2.70 -16.16
C PRO A 209 -17.38 -3.01 -16.64
N ARG A 210 -17.20 -4.19 -17.16
CA ARG A 210 -15.92 -4.60 -17.74
C ARG A 210 -15.53 -3.61 -18.83
N LEU A 211 -14.40 -2.94 -18.66
CA LEU A 211 -13.77 -2.29 -19.79
C LEU A 211 -13.25 -3.40 -20.71
N SER A 212 -14.04 -3.74 -21.71
CA SER A 212 -13.62 -4.67 -22.74
C SER A 212 -12.47 -4.03 -23.51
N SER A 213 -11.26 -4.54 -23.32
CA SER A 213 -10.15 -4.24 -24.21
C SER A 213 -10.34 -5.06 -25.50
N THR A 214 -11.23 -4.63 -26.35
CA THR A 214 -11.27 -5.13 -27.73
C THR A 214 -10.32 -4.24 -28.53
N PRO A 215 -9.30 -4.80 -29.17
CA PRO A 215 -8.49 -4.01 -30.11
C PRO A 215 -9.40 -3.56 -31.25
N GLY A 216 -9.70 -2.28 -31.28
CA GLY A 216 -10.49 -1.72 -32.37
C GLY A 216 -9.75 -1.88 -33.69
N LYS A 217 -10.38 -2.51 -34.66
CA LYS A 217 -9.94 -2.48 -36.05
C LYS A 217 -9.94 -1.02 -36.50
N ARG A 218 -8.79 -0.54 -36.91
CA ARG A 218 -8.67 0.76 -37.57
C ARG A 218 -9.42 0.70 -38.89
N SER A 219 -10.53 1.38 -39.00
CA SER A 219 -11.12 1.66 -40.31
C SER A 219 -10.48 2.94 -40.83
N SER A 220 -9.76 2.82 -41.93
CA SER A 220 -9.24 3.94 -42.70
C SER A 220 -10.38 4.56 -43.50
N SER A 221 -10.75 5.79 -43.19
CA SER A 221 -11.43 6.63 -44.18
C SER A 221 -10.93 8.06 -44.00
N ALA A 222 -10.11 8.45 -44.95
CA ALA A 222 -9.65 9.82 -45.12
C ALA A 222 -10.81 10.69 -45.59
N ARG A 223 -11.06 11.80 -44.94
CA ARG A 223 -11.71 12.96 -45.59
C ARG A 223 -11.03 14.24 -45.07
N THR A 224 -10.25 14.78 -45.97
CA THR A 224 -9.78 16.16 -45.96
C THR A 224 -10.94 17.13 -45.90
N ARG A 225 -10.88 18.08 -44.98
CA ARG A 225 -11.47 19.41 -45.18
C ARG A 225 -10.55 20.49 -44.63
N ARG A 226 -10.17 21.37 -45.54
CA ARG A 226 -9.50 22.64 -45.27
C ARG A 226 -10.47 23.60 -44.52
N TRP A 227 -9.97 24.32 -43.57
CA TRP A 227 -9.97 25.79 -43.37
C TRP A 227 -9.01 26.11 -42.25
#